data_90e8fff25490b0ace3eec7a2fcda7db3
#
_entry.id   90e8fff25490b0ace3eec7a2fcda7db3
#
_cell.length_a   1.000
_cell.length_b   1.000
_cell.length_c   1.000
_cell.angle_alpha   90.00
_cell.angle_beta   90.00
_cell.angle_gamma   90.00
#
_symmetry.space_group_name_H-M   'P 1'
#
loop_
_entity.id
_entity.type
_entity.pdbx_description
1 polymer ?
#
loop_
_entity_poly.entity_id
_entity_poly.type
_entity_poly.pdbx_seq_one_letter_code
_entity_poly.pdbx_strand_id
1 'polypeptide(L)'
;MSGSATRDRRESFGDDGGARARILARVTRATTLRDRLRHPGRLESPAPPDPAATFVKRFTSQGGEVATPDPDRSPRDWLTSFLEGLGDDVTTIAIGADVPTRLQPRSPDVPPADAGTAREESPGQLHYLIAPAVSRNSVEPMRHVAPAAQAAVGVSLAWGAVAETGSLILPSTGTRAVQLLPPVHIVWVPADRVFARLEDALIELQPRLPAGVGLHSGPSKSADIGQTVVTGVHGPGRSIAVLEG
;
A
#
# COMPACT_ATOMS: atom_id res chain seq x y z
N MET A 1 -22.45 -24.13 -55.06
CA MET A 1 -22.85 -24.64 -53.74
C MET A 1 -21.60 -25.11 -53.03
N SER A 2 -21.04 -24.26 -52.18
CA SER A 2 -19.81 -24.57 -51.46
C SER A 2 -20.10 -24.34 -49.99
N GLY A 3 -20.23 -25.43 -49.22
CA GLY A 3 -20.49 -25.41 -47.79
C GLY A 3 -19.19 -25.27 -47.02
N SER A 4 -19.06 -24.15 -46.35
CA SER A 4 -17.98 -23.87 -45.37
C SER A 4 -18.26 -24.65 -44.11
N ALA A 5 -17.45 -25.67 -43.80
CA ALA A 5 -17.47 -26.38 -42.56
C ALA A 5 -16.54 -25.65 -41.57
N THR A 6 -17.15 -24.88 -40.69
CA THR A 6 -16.46 -24.29 -39.52
C THR A 6 -16.11 -25.41 -38.53
N ARG A 7 -14.82 -25.80 -38.45
CA ARG A 7 -14.30 -26.72 -37.44
C ARG A 7 -14.31 -26.05 -36.09
N ASP A 8 -15.27 -26.43 -35.27
CA ASP A 8 -15.27 -26.15 -33.80
C ASP A 8 -14.15 -26.96 -33.16
N ARG A 9 -13.01 -26.33 -32.94
CA ARG A 9 -11.91 -26.88 -32.11
C ARG A 9 -12.14 -26.50 -30.66
N ARG A 10 -13.12 -27.08 -30.04
CA ARG A 10 -13.11 -27.25 -28.60
C ARG A 10 -12.30 -28.52 -28.29
N GLU A 11 -10.99 -28.38 -28.21
CA GLU A 11 -10.16 -29.40 -27.59
C GLU A 11 -10.60 -29.52 -26.13
N SER A 12 -11.32 -30.61 -25.84
CA SER A 12 -11.57 -31.07 -24.50
C SER A 12 -10.21 -31.35 -23.85
N PHE A 13 -9.78 -30.50 -22.94
CA PHE A 13 -8.73 -30.90 -21.98
C PHE A 13 -9.28 -32.06 -21.20
N GLY A 14 -8.87 -33.26 -21.62
CA GLY A 14 -9.21 -34.50 -20.95
C GLY A 14 -8.78 -34.42 -19.49
N ASP A 15 -9.57 -35.03 -18.64
CA ASP A 15 -9.36 -35.18 -17.20
C ASP A 15 -7.95 -35.75 -16.92
N ASP A 16 -6.96 -34.88 -16.73
CA ASP A 16 -5.58 -35.23 -16.40
C ASP A 16 -5.41 -35.57 -14.91
N GLY A 17 -6.41 -36.20 -14.28
CA GLY A 17 -6.30 -36.73 -12.94
C GLY A 17 -5.01 -37.53 -12.71
N GLY A 18 -4.54 -38.19 -13.77
CA GLY A 18 -3.25 -38.89 -13.79
C GLY A 18 -2.03 -37.98 -13.69
N ALA A 19 -2.02 -36.81 -14.35
CA ALA A 19 -0.89 -35.89 -14.31
C ALA A 19 -0.78 -35.23 -12.93
N ARG A 20 -1.89 -34.76 -12.37
CA ARG A 20 -1.94 -34.20 -11.00
C ARG A 20 -1.49 -35.22 -9.96
N ALA A 21 -1.97 -36.46 -10.04
CA ALA A 21 -1.55 -37.53 -9.13
C ALA A 21 -0.06 -37.82 -9.21
N ARG A 22 0.52 -37.88 -10.43
CA ARG A 22 1.97 -38.07 -10.63
C ARG A 22 2.80 -36.91 -10.05
N ILE A 23 2.35 -35.66 -10.25
CA ILE A 23 3.04 -34.48 -9.68
C ILE A 23 2.98 -34.53 -8.16
N LEU A 24 1.82 -34.75 -7.57
CA LEU A 24 1.66 -34.84 -6.12
C LEU A 24 2.49 -35.99 -5.53
N ALA A 25 2.49 -37.16 -6.15
CA ALA A 25 3.31 -38.29 -5.69
C ALA A 25 4.83 -37.97 -5.75
N ARG A 26 5.31 -37.25 -6.77
CA ARG A 26 6.70 -36.77 -6.83
C ARG A 26 7.02 -35.78 -5.74
N VAL A 27 6.14 -34.80 -5.49
CA VAL A 27 6.30 -33.81 -4.41
C VAL A 27 6.33 -34.51 -3.06
N THR A 28 5.36 -35.39 -2.78
CA THR A 28 5.30 -36.15 -1.52
C THR A 28 6.59 -36.97 -1.33
N ARG A 29 7.07 -37.70 -2.36
CA ARG A 29 8.31 -38.45 -2.28
C ARG A 29 9.52 -37.55 -2.02
N ALA A 30 9.61 -36.40 -2.69
CA ALA A 30 10.68 -35.42 -2.49
C ALA A 30 10.68 -34.83 -1.09
N THR A 31 9.49 -34.61 -0.50
CA THR A 31 9.36 -34.06 0.85
C THR A 31 9.58 -35.07 1.96
N THR A 32 9.30 -36.38 1.72
CA THR A 32 9.56 -37.46 2.69
C THR A 32 11.02 -37.86 2.73
N LEU A 33 11.78 -37.71 1.62
CA LEU A 33 13.21 -38.01 1.53
C LEU A 33 14.10 -36.84 2.01
N ARG A 34 13.58 -35.66 2.21
CA ARG A 34 14.32 -34.58 2.84
C ARG A 34 14.29 -34.78 4.35
N ASP A 35 15.45 -35.11 4.94
CA ASP A 35 15.67 -34.74 6.34
C ASP A 35 15.18 -33.31 6.50
N ARG A 36 14.15 -33.12 7.33
CA ARG A 36 13.66 -31.78 7.63
C ARG A 36 14.84 -31.04 8.22
N LEU A 37 15.50 -30.22 7.40
CA LEU A 37 16.51 -29.31 7.89
C LEU A 37 15.87 -28.60 9.08
N ARG A 38 16.40 -28.87 10.27
CA ARG A 38 15.93 -28.18 11.47
C ARG A 38 16.09 -26.69 11.18
N HIS A 39 15.01 -25.93 11.34
CA HIS A 39 15.08 -24.48 11.27
C HIS A 39 16.22 -24.04 12.21
N PRO A 40 17.16 -23.20 11.75
CA PRO A 40 18.36 -22.84 12.55
C PRO A 40 18.01 -22.15 13.87
N GLY A 41 16.75 -21.91 14.14
CA GLY A 41 16.28 -21.15 15.29
C GLY A 41 16.13 -19.66 14.97
N ARG A 42 15.83 -18.89 15.98
CA ARG A 42 15.75 -17.44 15.89
C ARG A 42 17.15 -16.87 15.74
N LEU A 43 17.39 -16.08 14.72
CA LEU A 43 18.60 -15.27 14.61
C LEU A 43 18.47 -14.12 15.63
N GLU A 44 19.27 -14.20 16.70
CA GLU A 44 19.35 -13.11 17.67
C GLU A 44 20.14 -11.96 17.06
N SER A 45 19.45 -10.98 16.51
CA SER A 45 20.04 -9.69 16.18
C SER A 45 19.66 -8.69 17.25
N PRO A 46 20.59 -7.89 17.78
CA PRO A 46 20.24 -6.86 18.76
C PRO A 46 19.22 -5.89 18.16
N ALA A 47 18.18 -5.59 18.94
CA ALA A 47 17.21 -4.57 18.53
C ALA A 47 17.91 -3.21 18.47
N PRO A 48 17.60 -2.37 17.45
CA PRO A 48 18.12 -1.01 17.40
C PRO A 48 17.66 -0.23 18.65
N PRO A 49 18.54 0.58 19.27
CA PRO A 49 18.22 1.33 20.48
C PRO A 49 17.13 2.38 20.25
N ASP A 50 17.03 2.91 19.04
CA ASP A 50 15.99 3.83 18.58
C ASP A 50 15.38 3.28 17.28
N PRO A 51 14.24 2.58 17.37
CA PRO A 51 13.57 2.04 16.20
C PRO A 51 13.08 3.12 15.22
N ALA A 52 12.59 4.28 15.72
CA ALA A 52 12.08 5.33 14.85
C ALA A 52 13.20 5.96 14.02
N ALA A 53 14.29 6.37 14.64
CA ALA A 53 15.45 6.91 13.93
C ALA A 53 16.09 5.88 12.98
N THR A 54 16.10 4.59 13.36
CA THR A 54 16.61 3.51 12.51
C THR A 54 15.71 3.31 11.29
N PHE A 55 14.38 3.31 11.46
CA PHE A 55 13.43 3.26 10.36
C PHE A 55 13.66 4.41 9.39
N VAL A 56 13.68 5.65 9.88
CA VAL A 56 13.93 6.85 9.06
C VAL A 56 15.20 6.68 8.22
N LYS A 57 16.32 6.34 8.86
CA LYS A 57 17.60 6.14 8.19
C LYS A 57 17.53 5.09 7.09
N ARG A 58 16.89 3.94 7.36
CA ARG A 58 16.82 2.84 6.39
C ARG A 58 15.85 3.14 5.27
N PHE A 59 14.67 3.66 5.58
CA PHE A 59 13.66 4.01 4.58
C PHE A 59 14.18 5.06 3.59
N THR A 60 14.86 6.11 4.10
CA THR A 60 15.47 7.14 3.26
C THR A 60 16.66 6.60 2.44
N SER A 61 17.47 5.69 2.99
CA SER A 61 18.57 5.07 2.23
C SER A 61 18.08 4.24 1.03
N GLN A 62 16.82 3.82 1.04
CA GLN A 62 16.17 3.10 -0.05
C GLN A 62 15.45 4.04 -1.03
N GLY A 63 15.54 5.36 -0.82
CA GLY A 63 14.93 6.39 -1.65
C GLY A 63 13.52 6.78 -1.22
N GLY A 64 13.05 6.32 -0.07
CA GLY A 64 11.83 6.83 0.55
C GLY A 64 12.05 8.20 1.18
N GLU A 65 10.98 8.92 1.38
CA GLU A 65 10.95 10.22 2.06
C GLU A 65 10.24 10.08 3.39
N VAL A 66 10.68 10.82 4.40
CA VAL A 66 10.00 10.85 5.70
C VAL A 66 9.60 12.28 6.02
N ALA A 67 8.35 12.45 6.43
CA ALA A 67 7.82 13.71 6.91
C ALA A 67 7.31 13.55 8.35
N THR A 68 7.51 14.56 9.15
CA THR A 68 7.00 14.63 10.52
C THR A 68 6.02 15.78 10.61
N PRO A 69 4.75 15.53 10.98
CA PRO A 69 3.78 16.59 11.20
C PRO A 69 4.23 17.56 12.29
N ASP A 70 3.88 18.82 12.11
CA ASP A 70 4.00 19.81 13.15
C ASP A 70 3.04 19.46 14.31
N PRO A 71 3.53 19.28 15.54
CA PRO A 71 2.70 18.90 16.69
C PRO A 71 1.64 19.94 17.03
N ASP A 72 1.86 21.22 16.68
CA ASP A 72 0.92 22.32 16.96
C ASP A 72 -0.19 22.41 15.89
N ARG A 73 -0.16 21.59 14.84
CA ARG A 73 -1.15 21.58 13.77
C ARG A 73 -1.95 20.29 13.76
N SER A 74 -3.24 20.39 13.40
CA SER A 74 -4.02 19.18 13.19
C SER A 74 -3.42 18.36 12.04
N PRO A 75 -3.39 17.02 12.13
CA PRO A 75 -2.86 16.15 11.06
C PRO A 75 -3.52 16.45 9.70
N ARG A 76 -4.82 16.78 9.71
CA ARG A 76 -5.59 17.17 8.53
C ARG A 76 -5.05 18.44 7.88
N ASP A 77 -4.86 19.50 8.67
CA ASP A 77 -4.39 20.79 8.16
C ASP A 77 -2.93 20.70 7.71
N TRP A 78 -2.14 19.91 8.42
CA TRP A 78 -0.78 19.62 8.03
C TRP A 78 -0.74 18.89 6.68
N LEU A 79 -1.51 17.81 6.50
CA LEU A 79 -1.54 17.07 5.24
C LEU A 79 -2.04 17.95 4.09
N THR A 80 -3.06 18.77 4.33
CA THR A 80 -3.56 19.70 3.31
C THR A 80 -2.45 20.62 2.81
N SER A 81 -1.73 21.28 3.71
CA SER A 81 -0.59 22.14 3.34
C SER A 81 0.58 21.37 2.74
N PHE A 82 0.84 20.16 3.23
CA PHE A 82 1.89 19.31 2.67
C PHE A 82 1.60 18.95 1.20
N LEU A 83 0.36 18.60 0.89
CA LEU A 83 -0.09 18.34 -0.48
C LEU A 83 0.04 19.59 -1.36
N GLU A 84 -0.17 20.79 -0.81
CA GLU A 84 0.05 22.07 -1.51
C GLU A 84 1.50 22.28 -1.92
N GLY A 85 2.39 21.86 -1.05
CA GLY A 85 3.83 21.91 -1.30
C GLY A 85 4.36 20.87 -2.30
N LEU A 86 3.58 19.87 -2.67
CA LEU A 86 4.01 18.84 -3.63
C LEU A 86 4.02 19.31 -5.09
N GLY A 87 3.35 20.42 -5.39
CA GLY A 87 3.27 21.03 -6.71
C GLY A 87 1.85 21.13 -7.26
N ASP A 88 1.70 21.97 -8.27
CA ASP A 88 0.40 22.30 -8.89
C ASP A 88 -0.22 21.11 -9.65
N ASP A 89 0.58 20.10 -9.99
CA ASP A 89 0.13 18.88 -10.67
C ASP A 89 -0.67 17.95 -9.75
N VAL A 90 -0.60 18.15 -8.43
CA VAL A 90 -1.32 17.33 -7.45
C VAL A 90 -2.76 17.84 -7.29
N THR A 91 -3.59 17.56 -8.28
CA THR A 91 -5.00 17.97 -8.29
C THR A 91 -5.96 16.88 -7.83
N THR A 92 -5.53 15.63 -7.81
CA THR A 92 -6.37 14.46 -7.50
C THR A 92 -5.75 13.57 -6.44
N ILE A 93 -6.56 13.10 -5.51
CA ILE A 93 -6.12 12.29 -4.37
C ILE A 93 -7.01 11.04 -4.26
N ALA A 94 -6.41 9.88 -4.04
CA ALA A 94 -7.11 8.67 -3.62
C ALA A 94 -6.81 8.39 -2.15
N ILE A 95 -7.83 8.12 -1.36
CA ILE A 95 -7.71 7.89 0.08
C ILE A 95 -8.10 6.45 0.38
N GLY A 96 -7.25 5.75 1.10
CA GLY A 96 -7.52 4.40 1.56
C GLY A 96 -8.70 4.35 2.55
N ALA A 97 -9.50 3.29 2.48
CA ALA A 97 -10.66 3.12 3.35
C ALA A 97 -10.30 2.96 4.84
N ASP A 98 -9.05 2.63 5.13
CA ASP A 98 -8.48 2.50 6.48
C ASP A 98 -7.94 3.82 7.04
N VAL A 99 -7.91 4.90 6.25
CA VAL A 99 -7.44 6.21 6.70
C VAL A 99 -8.53 6.92 7.50
N PRO A 100 -8.35 7.15 8.81
CA PRO A 100 -9.35 7.84 9.63
C PRO A 100 -9.60 9.27 9.13
N THR A 101 -10.83 9.77 9.27
CA THR A 101 -11.21 11.11 8.80
C THR A 101 -10.29 12.22 9.33
N ARG A 102 -9.74 12.09 10.55
CA ARG A 102 -8.79 13.05 11.13
C ARG A 102 -7.47 13.16 10.35
N LEU A 103 -7.10 12.11 9.58
CA LEU A 103 -5.89 12.03 8.77
C LEU A 103 -6.14 12.29 7.28
N GLN A 104 -7.39 12.57 6.89
CA GLN A 104 -7.72 12.92 5.52
C GLN A 104 -7.58 14.42 5.30
N PRO A 105 -7.14 14.90 4.12
CA PRO A 105 -7.04 16.32 3.84
C PRO A 105 -8.43 16.98 3.84
N ARG A 106 -8.46 18.29 3.98
CA ARG A 106 -9.72 19.05 3.80
C ARG A 106 -10.16 18.93 2.35
N SER A 107 -11.41 18.56 2.15
CA SER A 107 -12.07 18.67 0.84
C SER A 107 -12.89 19.96 0.84
N PRO A 108 -12.79 20.80 -0.20
CA PRO A 108 -13.59 22.03 -0.28
C PRO A 108 -15.10 21.74 -0.36
N ASP A 109 -15.50 20.54 -0.77
CA ASP A 109 -16.90 20.16 -1.00
C ASP A 109 -17.56 19.43 0.19
N VAL A 110 -16.84 19.20 1.29
CA VAL A 110 -17.39 18.55 2.49
C VAL A 110 -17.53 19.59 3.60
N PRO A 111 -18.76 19.97 3.98
CA PRO A 111 -18.95 20.87 5.12
C PRO A 111 -18.37 20.25 6.40
N PRO A 112 -17.90 21.07 7.36
CA PRO A 112 -17.34 20.56 8.60
C PRO A 112 -18.34 19.65 9.32
N ALA A 113 -17.88 18.52 9.84
CA ALA A 113 -18.68 17.47 10.47
C ALA A 113 -19.28 17.87 11.85
N ASP A 114 -19.51 19.14 12.12
CA ASP A 114 -20.02 19.68 13.40
C ASP A 114 -21.55 19.67 13.49
N ALA A 115 -22.25 19.12 12.52
CA ALA A 115 -23.71 18.97 12.57
C ALA A 115 -24.08 17.48 12.75
N GLY A 116 -24.08 17.06 14.00
CA GLY A 116 -24.75 15.92 14.61
C GLY A 116 -25.53 14.97 13.70
N THR A 117 -24.88 13.96 13.14
CA THR A 117 -25.46 12.64 12.91
C THR A 117 -24.29 11.65 12.67
N ALA A 118 -23.93 10.92 13.71
CA ALA A 118 -23.11 9.73 13.55
C ALA A 118 -23.94 8.70 12.73
N ARG A 119 -23.60 8.52 11.47
CA ARG A 119 -23.99 7.34 10.71
C ARG A 119 -23.00 6.26 11.05
N GLU A 120 -23.48 5.15 11.62
CA GLU A 120 -22.74 3.91 11.73
C GLU A 120 -22.36 3.45 10.33
N GLU A 121 -21.08 3.60 9.99
CA GLU A 121 -20.53 3.11 8.72
C GLU A 121 -20.17 1.64 8.89
N SER A 122 -20.86 0.80 8.12
CA SER A 122 -20.48 -0.61 7.97
C SER A 122 -19.10 -0.71 7.31
N PRO A 123 -18.16 -1.51 7.83
CA PRO A 123 -16.84 -1.67 7.24
C PRO A 123 -16.96 -2.44 5.92
N GLY A 124 -16.54 -1.83 4.82
CA GLY A 124 -16.36 -2.52 3.54
C GLY A 124 -16.89 -1.84 2.28
N GLN A 125 -17.49 -0.66 2.32
CA GLN A 125 -17.90 0.04 1.11
C GLN A 125 -16.87 1.10 0.70
N LEU A 126 -16.29 0.89 -0.50
CA LEU A 126 -15.46 1.88 -1.18
C LEU A 126 -16.37 3.00 -1.69
N HIS A 127 -16.41 4.13 -1.00
CA HIS A 127 -17.16 5.28 -1.48
C HIS A 127 -16.40 5.99 -2.61
N TYR A 128 -16.83 5.74 -3.84
CA TYR A 128 -16.43 6.55 -4.99
C TYR A 128 -17.35 7.76 -5.04
N LEU A 129 -16.89 8.90 -4.55
CA LEU A 129 -17.55 10.17 -4.83
C LEU A 129 -17.18 10.60 -6.26
N ILE A 130 -18.08 10.39 -7.21
CA ILE A 130 -17.98 10.96 -8.55
C ILE A 130 -18.36 12.44 -8.43
N ALA A 131 -17.36 13.33 -8.43
CA ALA A 131 -17.61 14.76 -8.53
C ALA A 131 -18.03 15.12 -9.96
N PRO A 132 -19.06 15.99 -10.14
CA PRO A 132 -19.45 16.48 -11.46
C PRO A 132 -18.34 17.35 -12.06
N ALA A 133 -18.19 17.31 -13.38
CA ALA A 133 -17.22 18.09 -14.13
C ALA A 133 -17.38 19.58 -13.84
N VAL A 134 -16.41 20.20 -13.17
CA VAL A 134 -16.41 21.62 -12.82
C VAL A 134 -15.75 22.44 -13.93
N SER A 135 -16.39 23.55 -14.24
CA SER A 135 -16.00 24.58 -15.19
C SER A 135 -14.58 25.13 -14.95
N ARG A 136 -13.80 25.29 -16.02
CA ARG A 136 -12.37 25.66 -16.06
C ARG A 136 -12.01 27.09 -15.65
N ASN A 137 -12.80 27.81 -14.85
CA ASN A 137 -12.59 29.23 -14.60
C ASN A 137 -12.51 29.66 -13.11
N SER A 138 -12.16 28.78 -12.19
CA SER A 138 -11.89 29.18 -10.80
C SER A 138 -10.44 28.90 -10.41
N VAL A 139 -9.74 29.94 -9.96
CA VAL A 139 -8.29 30.04 -9.70
C VAL A 139 -7.92 29.47 -8.32
N GLU A 140 -8.59 28.44 -7.83
CA GLU A 140 -8.13 27.71 -6.65
C GLU A 140 -7.85 26.26 -7.02
N PRO A 141 -6.69 25.68 -6.64
CA PRO A 141 -6.41 24.28 -6.89
C PRO A 141 -7.31 23.42 -6.01
N MET A 142 -8.51 23.13 -6.50
CA MET A 142 -9.43 22.21 -5.83
C MET A 142 -8.91 20.80 -5.99
N ARG A 143 -8.59 20.17 -4.86
CA ARG A 143 -8.16 18.75 -4.83
C ARG A 143 -9.39 17.86 -4.75
N HIS A 144 -9.58 17.06 -5.80
CA HIS A 144 -10.70 16.14 -5.90
C HIS A 144 -10.27 14.74 -5.43
N VAL A 145 -11.16 14.08 -4.68
CA VAL A 145 -11.01 12.63 -4.43
C VAL A 145 -11.33 11.89 -5.73
N ALA A 146 -10.39 11.07 -6.19
CA ALA A 146 -10.48 10.35 -7.44
C ALA A 146 -10.27 8.83 -7.24
N PRO A 147 -10.74 8.00 -8.19
CA PRO A 147 -10.34 6.60 -8.24
C PRO A 147 -8.81 6.47 -8.27
N ALA A 148 -8.26 5.47 -7.59
CA ALA A 148 -6.81 5.31 -7.44
C ALA A 148 -6.02 5.34 -8.77
N ALA A 149 -6.62 4.85 -9.86
CA ALA A 149 -6.00 4.85 -11.19
C ALA A 149 -5.90 6.24 -11.84
N GLN A 150 -6.61 7.25 -11.32
CA GLN A 150 -6.64 8.61 -11.83
C GLN A 150 -6.04 9.61 -10.82
N ALA A 151 -5.65 9.12 -9.65
CA ALA A 151 -5.13 9.96 -8.59
C ALA A 151 -3.65 10.25 -8.80
N ALA A 152 -3.25 11.51 -8.61
CA ALA A 152 -1.86 11.92 -8.56
C ALA A 152 -1.18 11.47 -7.25
N VAL A 153 -1.94 11.38 -6.18
CA VAL A 153 -1.45 10.96 -4.85
C VAL A 153 -2.39 9.93 -4.23
N GLY A 154 -1.81 8.86 -3.69
CA GLY A 154 -2.50 7.92 -2.81
C GLY A 154 -2.16 8.19 -1.35
N VAL A 155 -3.16 8.15 -0.47
CA VAL A 155 -2.99 8.29 0.97
C VAL A 155 -3.45 7.02 1.67
N SER A 156 -2.59 6.40 2.46
CA SER A 156 -2.87 5.16 3.21
C SER A 156 -2.46 5.29 4.67
N LEU A 157 -2.96 4.37 5.48
CA LEU A 157 -2.51 4.15 6.86
C LEU A 157 -1.68 2.86 6.90
N ALA A 158 -0.46 2.92 7.42
CA ALA A 158 0.30 1.72 7.74
C ALA A 158 -0.25 1.05 8.99
N TRP A 159 -0.22 -0.27 9.01
CA TRP A 159 -0.42 -1.02 10.26
C TRP A 159 0.75 -0.78 11.21
N GLY A 160 1.93 -0.52 10.66
CA GLY A 160 3.15 -0.18 11.38
C GLY A 160 4.34 -0.04 10.44
N ALA A 161 5.50 0.17 11.01
CA ALA A 161 6.79 0.22 10.31
C ALA A 161 7.82 -0.69 11.00
N VAL A 162 8.84 -1.12 10.25
CA VAL A 162 9.90 -2.01 10.73
C VAL A 162 11.25 -1.32 10.58
N ALA A 163 11.93 -1.11 11.69
CA ALA A 163 13.21 -0.41 11.74
C ALA A 163 14.33 -1.18 11.04
N GLU A 164 14.46 -2.48 11.30
CA GLU A 164 15.57 -3.29 10.76
C GLU A 164 15.56 -3.38 9.23
N THR A 165 14.39 -3.28 8.60
CA THR A 165 14.26 -3.36 7.13
C THR A 165 13.94 -2.02 6.47
N GLY A 166 13.55 -0.99 7.24
CA GLY A 166 13.03 0.26 6.72
C GLY A 166 11.75 0.05 5.93
N SER A 167 10.86 -0.83 6.38
CA SER A 167 9.65 -1.19 5.65
C SER A 167 8.39 -0.67 6.33
N LEU A 168 7.44 -0.20 5.54
CA LEU A 168 6.07 0.05 5.94
C LEU A 168 5.26 -1.24 5.83
N ILE A 169 4.42 -1.55 6.80
CA ILE A 169 3.53 -2.71 6.79
C ILE A 169 2.15 -2.25 6.32
N LEU A 170 1.76 -2.66 5.12
CA LEU A 170 0.52 -2.24 4.48
C LEU A 170 -0.42 -3.45 4.28
N PRO A 171 -1.50 -3.56 5.07
CA PRO A 171 -2.51 -4.59 4.87
C PRO A 171 -3.25 -4.43 3.54
N SER A 172 -3.70 -5.55 2.95
CA SER A 172 -4.47 -5.54 1.70
C SER A 172 -5.97 -5.27 1.89
N THR A 173 -6.38 -4.74 3.04
CA THR A 173 -7.78 -4.51 3.41
C THR A 173 -8.42 -3.37 2.61
N GLY A 174 -8.73 -3.63 1.33
CA GLY A 174 -9.50 -2.70 0.48
C GLY A 174 -8.74 -1.51 -0.12
N THR A 175 -7.45 -1.33 0.19
CA THR A 175 -6.69 -0.13 -0.17
C THR A 175 -5.55 -0.39 -1.15
N ARG A 176 -5.35 -1.62 -1.61
CA ARG A 176 -4.20 -1.99 -2.45
C ARG A 176 -4.06 -1.15 -3.72
N ALA A 177 -5.16 -0.76 -4.35
CA ALA A 177 -5.12 0.12 -5.51
C ALA A 177 -4.54 1.51 -5.17
N VAL A 178 -4.90 2.06 -4.01
CA VAL A 178 -4.37 3.34 -3.51
C VAL A 178 -2.88 3.26 -3.21
N GLN A 179 -2.40 2.09 -2.77
CA GLN A 179 -1.00 1.86 -2.44
C GLN A 179 -0.09 1.70 -3.66
N LEU A 180 -0.65 1.29 -4.82
CA LEU A 180 0.13 0.86 -5.97
C LEU A 180 -0.05 1.68 -7.24
N LEU A 181 -1.22 2.30 -7.46
CA LEU A 181 -1.53 2.95 -8.73
C LEU A 181 -1.11 4.42 -8.81
N PRO A 182 -1.29 5.26 -7.77
CA PRO A 182 -0.84 6.65 -7.83
C PRO A 182 0.69 6.76 -7.91
N PRO A 183 1.23 7.72 -8.67
CA PRO A 183 2.68 7.93 -8.79
C PRO A 183 3.34 8.38 -7.49
N VAL A 184 2.61 9.04 -6.60
CA VAL A 184 3.04 9.43 -5.26
C VAL A 184 2.19 8.73 -4.22
N HIS A 185 2.83 8.10 -3.23
CA HIS A 185 2.15 7.42 -2.13
C HIS A 185 2.56 8.01 -0.79
N ILE A 186 1.61 8.56 -0.07
CA ILE A 186 1.76 9.08 1.30
C ILE A 186 1.20 8.05 2.27
N VAL A 187 1.98 7.69 3.27
CA VAL A 187 1.61 6.66 4.24
C VAL A 187 1.72 7.21 5.65
N TRP A 188 0.60 7.33 6.33
CA TRP A 188 0.59 7.60 7.77
C TRP A 188 1.11 6.40 8.54
N VAL A 189 2.00 6.65 9.50
CA VAL A 189 2.59 5.63 10.37
C VAL A 189 2.32 6.03 11.82
N PRO A 190 1.54 5.27 12.59
CA PRO A 190 1.35 5.53 14.00
C PRO A 190 2.68 5.44 14.76
N ALA A 191 2.98 6.42 15.60
CA ALA A 191 4.27 6.52 16.30
C ALA A 191 4.56 5.32 17.22
N ASP A 192 3.50 4.77 17.82
CA ASP A 192 3.55 3.62 18.73
C ASP A 192 3.71 2.28 17.99
N ARG A 193 3.75 2.30 16.63
CA ARG A 193 3.81 1.10 15.78
C ARG A 193 5.08 1.04 14.94
N VAL A 194 6.18 1.55 15.45
CA VAL A 194 7.50 1.36 14.84
C VAL A 194 8.21 0.21 15.55
N PHE A 195 8.20 -0.95 14.93
CA PHE A 195 8.79 -2.18 15.45
C PHE A 195 10.30 -2.21 15.20
N ALA A 196 11.05 -2.67 16.18
CA ALA A 196 12.48 -2.86 16.02
C ALA A 196 12.81 -3.90 14.96
N ARG A 197 12.06 -5.02 14.94
CA ARG A 197 12.26 -6.19 14.08
C ARG A 197 11.00 -6.57 13.34
N LEU A 198 11.18 -7.17 12.17
CA LEU A 198 10.06 -7.70 11.37
C LEU A 198 9.35 -8.84 12.10
N GLU A 199 10.09 -9.69 12.81
CA GLU A 199 9.52 -10.80 13.57
C GLU A 199 8.53 -10.30 14.63
N ASP A 200 8.89 -9.26 15.39
CA ASP A 200 8.04 -8.70 16.43
C ASP A 200 6.73 -8.14 15.85
N ALA A 201 6.84 -7.45 14.71
CA ALA A 201 5.69 -6.94 13.98
C ALA A 201 4.78 -8.07 13.45
N LEU A 202 5.34 -9.14 12.91
CA LEU A 202 4.57 -10.27 12.39
C LEU A 202 3.87 -11.06 13.49
N ILE A 203 4.51 -11.23 14.65
CA ILE A 203 3.90 -11.87 15.82
C ILE A 203 2.66 -11.08 16.28
N GLU A 204 2.75 -9.75 16.34
CA GLU A 204 1.62 -8.91 16.74
C GLU A 204 0.53 -8.85 15.67
N LEU A 205 0.89 -8.93 14.39
CA LEU A 205 -0.05 -8.92 13.28
C LEU A 205 -0.80 -10.26 13.15
N GLN A 206 -0.19 -11.37 13.58
CA GLN A 206 -0.70 -12.73 13.36
C GLN A 206 -2.18 -12.94 13.74
N PRO A 207 -2.70 -12.44 14.88
CA PRO A 207 -4.11 -12.63 15.25
C PRO A 207 -5.11 -11.93 14.32
N ARG A 208 -4.65 -10.98 13.52
CA ARG A 208 -5.45 -10.14 12.63
C ARG A 208 -4.90 -10.14 11.20
N LEU A 209 -4.22 -11.23 10.82
CA LEU A 209 -3.55 -11.32 9.53
C LEU A 209 -4.57 -11.19 8.38
N PRO A 210 -4.48 -10.16 7.52
CA PRO A 210 -5.33 -10.01 6.35
C PRO A 210 -4.92 -11.02 5.26
N ALA A 211 -5.71 -11.08 4.16
CA ALA A 211 -5.42 -11.96 3.03
C ALA A 211 -4.05 -11.70 2.37
N GLY A 212 -3.50 -10.49 2.52
CA GLY A 212 -2.17 -10.14 2.07
C GLY A 212 -1.60 -8.96 2.85
N VAL A 213 -0.28 -8.91 2.99
CA VAL A 213 0.47 -7.82 3.62
C VAL A 213 1.59 -7.42 2.70
N GLY A 214 1.66 -6.13 2.36
CA GLY A 214 2.79 -5.54 1.64
C GLY A 214 3.83 -5.02 2.62
N LEU A 215 5.11 -5.29 2.33
CA LEU A 215 6.24 -4.64 2.99
C LEU A 215 6.86 -3.66 1.99
N HIS A 216 6.62 -2.37 2.19
CA HIS A 216 7.05 -1.32 1.27
C HIS A 216 8.25 -0.57 1.84
N SER A 217 9.43 -0.75 1.23
CA SER A 217 10.70 -0.19 1.69
C SER A 217 11.18 0.96 0.79
N GLY A 218 10.30 1.88 0.46
CA GLY A 218 10.59 3.01 -0.43
C GLY A 218 9.87 2.90 -1.78
N PRO A 219 10.24 3.75 -2.77
CA PRO A 219 9.60 3.80 -4.09
C PRO A 219 9.82 2.52 -4.90
N SER A 220 8.89 2.25 -5.82
CA SER A 220 9.01 1.12 -6.76
C SER A 220 10.26 1.28 -7.63
N LYS A 221 11.08 0.22 -7.69
CA LYS A 221 12.29 0.17 -8.51
C LYS A 221 12.31 -1.13 -9.31
N SER A 222 12.52 -1.00 -10.61
CA SER A 222 12.75 -2.13 -11.50
C SER A 222 14.16 -2.02 -12.07
N ALA A 223 14.95 -3.09 -11.93
CA ALA A 223 16.27 -3.18 -12.54
C ALA A 223 16.16 -4.07 -13.77
N ASP A 224 16.59 -3.56 -14.93
CA ASP A 224 16.72 -4.35 -16.14
C ASP A 224 18.11 -5.00 -16.21
N ILE A 225 18.26 -6.05 -17.03
CA ILE A 225 19.51 -6.74 -17.32
C ILE A 225 20.61 -5.77 -17.83
N GLY A 226 20.19 -4.61 -18.38
CA GLY A 226 21.07 -3.51 -18.80
C GLY A 226 21.61 -2.60 -17.68
N GLN A 227 21.41 -2.92 -16.40
CA GLN A 227 21.83 -2.13 -15.23
C GLN A 227 21.16 -0.75 -15.10
N THR A 228 20.11 -0.48 -15.86
CA THR A 228 19.32 0.74 -15.72
C THR A 228 18.22 0.52 -14.68
N VAL A 229 18.24 1.32 -13.61
CA VAL A 229 17.18 1.30 -12.60
C VAL A 229 16.09 2.29 -13.03
N VAL A 230 14.88 1.80 -13.24
CA VAL A 230 13.70 2.62 -13.54
C VAL A 230 12.81 2.64 -12.30
N THR A 231 12.38 3.82 -11.89
CA THR A 231 11.47 4.01 -10.75
C THR A 231 10.03 4.18 -11.24
N GLY A 232 9.06 3.70 -10.44
CA GLY A 232 7.64 3.97 -10.68
C GLY A 232 6.96 3.09 -11.73
N VAL A 233 7.56 1.96 -12.17
CA VAL A 233 6.98 1.09 -13.20
C VAL A 233 5.84 0.23 -12.67
N HIS A 234 5.99 -0.36 -11.48
CA HIS A 234 5.05 -1.31 -10.89
C HIS A 234 4.48 -0.83 -9.54
N GLY A 235 4.55 0.44 -9.27
CA GLY A 235 4.10 1.08 -8.05
C GLY A 235 4.54 2.53 -7.99
N PRO A 236 4.31 3.23 -6.88
CA PRO A 236 4.66 4.64 -6.73
C PRO A 236 6.14 4.90 -7.00
N GLY A 237 6.42 5.89 -7.84
CA GLY A 237 7.78 6.40 -8.07
C GLY A 237 8.29 7.23 -6.89
N ARG A 238 7.39 7.68 -6.02
CA ARG A 238 7.68 8.45 -4.82
C ARG A 238 6.89 7.91 -3.63
N SER A 239 7.55 7.60 -2.53
CA SER A 239 6.93 7.03 -1.32
C SER A 239 7.33 7.85 -0.10
N ILE A 240 6.34 8.37 0.60
CA ILE A 240 6.50 9.31 1.71
C ILE A 240 5.85 8.71 2.96
N ALA A 241 6.66 8.40 3.96
CA ALA A 241 6.18 7.99 5.28
C ALA A 241 5.95 9.21 6.16
N VAL A 242 4.76 9.34 6.74
CA VAL A 242 4.41 10.41 7.68
C VAL A 242 4.38 9.80 9.07
N LEU A 243 5.36 10.10 9.90
CA LEU A 243 5.41 9.64 11.29
C LEU A 243 4.51 10.54 12.13
N GLU A 244 3.42 9.97 12.64
CA GLU A 244 2.52 10.66 13.56
C GLU A 244 3.21 10.72 14.93
N GLY A 245 3.54 11.92 15.41
CA GLY A 245 4.17 12.17 16.70
C GLY A 245 3.23 11.99 17.88
#